data_b800a71b7522449bd38827543b7e8e4e
#
_entry.id   b800a71b7522449bd38827543b7e8e4e
#
_cell.length_a   1.000
_cell.length_b   1.000
_cell.length_c   1.000
_cell.angle_alpha   90.00
_cell.angle_beta   90.00
_cell.angle_gamma   90.00
#
_symmetry.space_group_name_H-M   'P 1'
#
loop_
_entity.id
_entity.type
_entity.pdbx_description
1 polymer ?
#
loop_
_entity_poly.entity_id
_entity_poly.type
_entity_poly.pdbx_seq_one_letter_code
_entity_poly.pdbx_strand_id
1 'polypeptide(L)'
;NNVLARKMLDHNIPSDVTLPVVPSVPATPSFTYNDAVVNDIVWSSLDIADMSALTASAPTFTAPVMPALDYTKVNEYIDTEEDTELASAKIQEVATQINEYSSQIQTAVQSFNQENTVYQEDVQRKMQNFQKDIQEAMVLMVIFYNLNKQEQVKTLVV
;
A
#
# COMPACT_ATOMS: atom_id res chain seq x y z
N ASN A 1 30.99 -13.80 -22.94
CA ASN A 1 29.65 -14.06 -22.33
C ASN A 1 29.16 -12.98 -21.38
N ASN A 2 29.86 -11.84 -21.30
CA ASN A 2 29.44 -10.70 -20.46
C ASN A 2 28.42 -9.75 -21.14
N VAL A 3 28.09 -9.95 -22.40
CA VAL A 3 27.19 -9.05 -23.14
C VAL A 3 25.73 -9.35 -22.85
N LEU A 4 25.37 -10.60 -22.56
CA LEU A 4 24.01 -11.01 -22.20
C LEU A 4 23.63 -10.58 -20.76
N ALA A 5 24.57 -10.62 -19.82
CA ALA A 5 24.35 -10.17 -18.44
C ALA A 5 24.16 -8.64 -18.35
N ARG A 6 24.88 -7.86 -19.18
CA ARG A 6 24.69 -6.41 -19.26
C ARG A 6 23.36 -6.02 -19.92
N LYS A 7 22.85 -6.82 -20.87
CA LYS A 7 21.57 -6.56 -21.53
C LYS A 7 20.36 -6.85 -20.63
N MET A 8 20.52 -7.69 -19.58
CA MET A 8 19.47 -7.93 -18.58
C MET A 8 19.43 -6.86 -17.48
N LEU A 9 20.55 -6.17 -17.24
CA LEU A 9 20.60 -5.05 -16.28
C LEU A 9 20.15 -3.72 -16.89
N ASP A 10 20.12 -3.63 -18.21
CA ASP A 10 19.65 -2.46 -18.96
C ASP A 10 18.16 -2.59 -19.33
N HIS A 11 17.42 -3.39 -18.56
CA HIS A 11 15.97 -3.31 -18.62
C HIS A 11 15.58 -1.98 -17.96
N ASN A 12 15.60 -0.98 -18.81
CA ASN A 12 15.05 0.32 -18.57
C ASN A 12 13.63 0.09 -18.01
N ILE A 13 13.49 0.12 -16.69
CA ILE A 13 12.18 0.25 -16.08
C ILE A 13 11.67 1.55 -16.68
N PRO A 14 10.59 1.53 -17.48
CA PRO A 14 10.10 2.75 -18.05
C PRO A 14 9.90 3.72 -16.90
N SER A 15 10.61 4.83 -16.92
CA SER A 15 10.42 5.94 -15.97
C SER A 15 9.02 6.56 -16.09
N ASP A 16 8.16 5.93 -16.84
CA ASP A 16 6.81 6.32 -17.23
C ASP A 16 5.73 5.44 -16.61
N VAL A 17 6.07 4.70 -15.55
CA VAL A 17 5.05 4.16 -14.65
C VAL A 17 4.59 5.32 -13.78
N THR A 18 3.77 6.16 -14.36
CA THR A 18 2.92 7.07 -13.59
C THR A 18 2.04 6.18 -12.72
N LEU A 19 2.28 6.21 -11.40
CA LEU A 19 1.34 5.66 -10.43
C LEU A 19 -0.06 6.15 -10.80
N PRO A 20 -1.06 5.26 -10.86
CA PRO A 20 -2.41 5.70 -11.13
C PRO A 20 -2.75 6.82 -10.15
N VAL A 21 -3.07 7.99 -10.70
CA VAL A 21 -3.53 9.12 -9.89
C VAL A 21 -4.77 8.62 -9.16
N VAL A 22 -4.70 8.57 -7.84
CA VAL A 22 -5.89 8.28 -7.02
C VAL A 22 -6.98 9.24 -7.50
N PRO A 23 -8.11 8.73 -8.01
CA PRO A 23 -9.17 9.62 -8.47
C PRO A 23 -9.51 10.58 -7.35
N SER A 24 -9.48 11.86 -7.65
CA SER A 24 -9.90 12.89 -6.70
C SER A 24 -11.31 12.54 -6.24
N VAL A 25 -11.51 12.54 -4.94
CA VAL A 25 -12.85 12.38 -4.35
C VAL A 25 -13.77 13.37 -5.06
N PRO A 26 -14.88 12.90 -5.67
CA PRO A 26 -15.81 13.83 -6.32
C PRO A 26 -16.20 14.90 -5.30
N ALA A 27 -16.14 16.14 -5.72
CA ALA A 27 -16.56 17.24 -4.88
C ALA A 27 -17.99 16.94 -4.38
N THR A 28 -18.18 17.06 -3.08
CA THR A 28 -19.51 16.92 -2.48
C THR A 28 -20.49 17.80 -3.25
N PRO A 29 -21.58 17.25 -3.80
CA PRO A 29 -22.53 18.07 -4.52
C PRO A 29 -23.06 19.14 -3.59
N SER A 30 -22.77 20.40 -3.92
CA SER A 30 -23.34 21.53 -3.19
C SER A 30 -24.73 21.79 -3.76
N PHE A 31 -25.76 21.45 -3.01
CA PHE A 31 -27.12 21.86 -3.33
C PHE A 31 -27.41 23.20 -2.65
N THR A 32 -27.52 24.22 -3.45
CA THR A 32 -28.10 25.50 -3.01
C THR A 32 -29.62 25.39 -3.13
N TYR A 33 -30.29 25.05 -2.06
CA TYR A 33 -31.74 25.14 -1.97
C TYR A 33 -32.09 26.55 -1.45
N ASN A 34 -32.88 27.28 -2.21
CA ASN A 34 -33.20 28.67 -1.92
C ASN A 34 -34.48 28.81 -1.09
N ASP A 35 -34.86 27.79 -0.32
CA ASP A 35 -36.06 27.80 0.49
C ASP A 35 -35.75 27.90 1.99
N ALA A 36 -36.34 28.87 2.65
CA ALA A 36 -36.06 29.23 4.05
C ALA A 36 -36.44 28.14 5.08
N VAL A 37 -37.04 27.04 4.66
CA VAL A 37 -37.50 25.94 5.51
C VAL A 37 -36.43 24.83 5.66
N VAL A 38 -35.36 24.89 4.91
CA VAL A 38 -34.34 23.83 4.82
C VAL A 38 -33.09 24.16 5.64
N ASN A 39 -33.15 25.16 6.53
CA ASN A 39 -32.00 25.63 7.29
C ASN A 39 -31.47 24.66 8.37
N ASP A 40 -32.13 23.52 8.61
CA ASP A 40 -31.75 22.60 9.68
C ASP A 40 -30.94 21.38 9.29
N ILE A 41 -30.62 21.18 7.99
CA ILE A 41 -29.65 20.13 7.64
C ILE A 41 -28.25 20.73 7.62
N VAL A 42 -27.56 20.50 8.70
CA VAL A 42 -26.14 20.76 8.77
C VAL A 42 -25.43 19.58 8.13
N TRP A 43 -25.15 19.67 6.83
CA TRP A 43 -24.36 18.68 6.10
C TRP A 43 -22.96 18.46 6.69
N SER A 44 -22.50 19.42 7.51
CA SER A 44 -21.27 19.30 8.28
C SER A 44 -21.33 18.24 9.40
N SER A 45 -22.51 17.71 9.72
CA SER A 45 -22.65 16.60 10.67
C SER A 45 -22.60 15.23 10.00
N LEU A 46 -22.55 15.16 8.68
CA LEU A 46 -22.27 13.93 7.98
C LEU A 46 -20.76 13.64 8.07
N ASP A 47 -20.42 12.74 8.94
CA ASP A 47 -19.04 12.26 9.08
C ASP A 47 -18.72 11.26 7.95
N ILE A 48 -18.38 11.82 6.79
CA ILE A 48 -17.92 11.00 5.65
C ILE A 48 -16.50 10.56 5.96
N ALA A 49 -16.24 9.25 5.94
CA ALA A 49 -14.92 8.70 6.20
C ALA A 49 -13.85 9.36 5.35
N ASP A 50 -12.82 9.88 5.98
CA ASP A 50 -11.69 10.50 5.30
C ASP A 50 -10.80 9.42 4.67
N MET A 51 -10.80 9.34 3.35
CA MET A 51 -9.95 8.41 2.61
C MET A 51 -8.46 8.76 2.68
N SER A 52 -8.11 10.00 3.06
CA SER A 52 -6.72 10.42 3.21
C SER A 52 -6.05 9.85 4.47
N ALA A 53 -6.84 9.49 5.49
CA ALA A 53 -6.37 8.97 6.76
C ALA A 53 -6.35 7.44 6.78
N LEU A 54 -5.46 6.82 6.00
CA LEU A 54 -5.17 5.40 6.14
C LEU A 54 -4.40 5.17 7.45
N THR A 55 -4.82 4.18 8.24
CA THR A 55 -4.15 3.82 9.51
C THR A 55 -2.83 3.10 9.27
N ALA A 56 -2.75 2.33 8.18
CA ALA A 56 -1.52 1.68 7.75
C ALA A 56 -0.86 2.49 6.62
N SER A 57 0.44 2.68 6.71
CA SER A 57 1.25 3.20 5.61
C SER A 57 1.56 2.08 4.60
N ALA A 58 1.75 2.45 3.33
CA ALA A 58 2.19 1.50 2.32
C ALA A 58 3.52 0.86 2.73
N PRO A 59 3.64 -0.48 2.72
CA PRO A 59 4.85 -1.15 3.14
C PRO A 59 5.99 -0.88 2.17
N THR A 60 7.20 -0.78 2.71
CA THR A 60 8.43 -0.62 1.93
C THR A 60 9.31 -1.84 2.13
N PHE A 61 9.69 -2.50 1.05
CA PHE A 61 10.62 -3.62 1.13
C PHE A 61 12.02 -3.13 1.45
N THR A 62 12.59 -3.65 2.54
CA THR A 62 13.99 -3.42 2.90
C THR A 62 14.76 -4.71 2.70
N ALA A 63 15.64 -4.74 1.69
CA ALA A 63 16.47 -5.88 1.43
C ALA A 63 17.54 -6.04 2.51
N PRO A 64 17.80 -7.28 3.00
CA PRO A 64 18.95 -7.55 3.84
C PRO A 64 20.26 -7.23 3.11
N VAL A 65 21.26 -6.83 3.88
CA VAL A 65 22.59 -6.57 3.32
C VAL A 65 23.32 -7.89 3.13
N MET A 66 23.78 -8.15 1.91
CA MET A 66 24.60 -9.33 1.64
C MET A 66 25.94 -9.21 2.39
N PRO A 67 26.35 -10.25 3.15
CA PRO A 67 27.64 -10.22 3.81
C PRO A 67 28.78 -10.20 2.77
N ALA A 68 29.88 -9.53 3.13
CA ALA A 68 31.08 -9.57 2.31
C ALA A 68 31.70 -10.99 2.39
N LEU A 69 31.62 -11.72 1.27
CA LEU A 69 32.19 -13.06 1.17
C LEU A 69 33.69 -12.96 0.89
N ASP A 70 34.52 -13.44 1.80
CA ASP A 70 35.97 -13.41 1.63
C ASP A 70 36.51 -14.77 1.21
N TYR A 71 36.89 -14.88 -0.06
CA TYR A 71 37.51 -16.08 -0.63
C TYR A 71 39.04 -16.01 -0.65
N THR A 72 39.64 -14.89 -0.23
CA THR A 72 41.10 -14.72 -0.27
C THR A 72 41.81 -15.76 0.56
N LYS A 73 41.28 -16.09 1.74
CA LYS A 73 41.83 -17.11 2.62
C LYS A 73 41.73 -18.53 2.04
N VAL A 74 40.71 -18.81 1.25
CA VAL A 74 40.59 -20.11 0.56
C VAL A 74 41.74 -20.32 -0.39
N ASN A 75 42.05 -19.30 -1.22
CA ASN A 75 43.17 -19.35 -2.16
C ASN A 75 44.50 -19.44 -1.43
N GLU A 76 44.69 -18.70 -0.34
CA GLU A 76 45.89 -18.74 0.49
C GLU A 76 46.14 -20.15 1.04
N TYR A 77 45.10 -20.81 1.56
CA TYR A 77 45.22 -22.17 2.09
C TYR A 77 45.52 -23.21 1.01
N ILE A 78 44.99 -23.04 -0.19
CA ILE A 78 45.24 -23.97 -1.31
C ILE A 78 46.62 -23.74 -1.93
N ASP A 79 46.95 -22.47 -2.24
CA ASP A 79 48.12 -22.14 -3.06
C ASP A 79 49.43 -21.99 -2.24
N THR A 80 49.32 -21.59 -1.01
CA THR A 80 50.49 -21.25 -0.17
C THR A 80 50.74 -22.25 0.96
N GLU A 81 49.67 -22.67 1.63
CA GLU A 81 49.79 -23.54 2.83
C GLU A 81 49.53 -25.01 2.51
N GLU A 82 49.01 -25.35 1.33
CA GLU A 82 48.60 -26.67 0.87
C GLU A 82 47.65 -27.36 1.88
N ASP A 83 46.89 -26.56 2.69
CA ASP A 83 46.00 -27.05 3.74
C ASP A 83 44.57 -27.16 3.22
N THR A 84 44.24 -28.31 2.71
CA THR A 84 42.90 -28.60 2.16
C THR A 84 41.80 -28.68 3.23
N GLU A 85 42.12 -28.95 4.48
CA GLU A 85 41.14 -28.97 5.56
C GLU A 85 40.70 -27.57 5.95
N LEU A 86 41.64 -26.63 6.09
CA LEU A 86 41.35 -25.22 6.35
C LEU A 86 40.62 -24.57 5.17
N ALA A 87 41.01 -24.89 3.93
CA ALA A 87 40.29 -24.45 2.75
C ALA A 87 38.83 -24.94 2.73
N SER A 88 38.62 -26.21 3.06
CA SER A 88 37.29 -26.82 3.15
C SER A 88 36.44 -26.16 4.24
N ALA A 89 37.01 -25.93 5.43
CA ALA A 89 36.33 -25.26 6.53
C ALA A 89 35.90 -23.84 6.16
N LYS A 90 36.76 -23.10 5.45
CA LYS A 90 36.45 -21.74 4.99
C LYS A 90 35.35 -21.70 3.93
N ILE A 91 35.36 -22.68 3.03
CA ILE A 91 34.26 -22.85 2.05
C ILE A 91 32.93 -23.12 2.76
N GLN A 92 32.93 -23.95 3.80
CA GLN A 92 31.73 -24.21 4.59
C GLN A 92 31.24 -22.97 5.35
N GLU A 93 32.15 -22.16 5.89
CA GLU A 93 31.82 -20.89 6.50
C GLU A 93 31.10 -19.96 5.51
N VAL A 94 31.65 -19.79 4.32
CA VAL A 94 31.04 -18.99 3.27
C VAL A 94 29.67 -19.54 2.85
N ALA A 95 29.55 -20.88 2.71
CA ALA A 95 28.26 -21.51 2.40
C ALA A 95 27.21 -21.24 3.51
N THR A 96 27.63 -21.24 4.78
CA THR A 96 26.76 -20.91 5.90
C THR A 96 26.28 -19.45 5.82
N GLN A 97 27.17 -18.52 5.54
CA GLN A 97 26.83 -17.12 5.37
C GLN A 97 25.84 -16.89 4.21
N ILE A 98 26.00 -17.59 3.11
CA ILE A 98 25.06 -17.56 1.99
C ILE A 98 23.68 -18.11 2.40
N ASN A 99 23.63 -19.20 3.13
CA ASN A 99 22.39 -19.79 3.63
C ASN A 99 21.67 -18.86 4.63
N GLU A 100 22.41 -18.24 5.53
CA GLU A 100 21.88 -17.24 6.47
C GLU A 100 21.30 -16.04 5.72
N TYR A 101 22.01 -15.53 4.73
CA TYR A 101 21.52 -14.43 3.90
C TYR A 101 20.24 -14.82 3.14
N SER A 102 20.19 -16.02 2.57
CA SER A 102 18.99 -16.54 1.91
C SER A 102 17.80 -16.62 2.88
N SER A 103 18.03 -17.05 4.10
CA SER A 103 16.99 -17.10 5.15
C SER A 103 16.51 -15.71 5.55
N GLN A 104 17.42 -14.75 5.64
CA GLN A 104 17.09 -13.34 5.92
C GLN A 104 16.23 -12.74 4.80
N ILE A 105 16.56 -13.03 3.53
CA ILE A 105 15.73 -12.60 2.39
C ILE A 105 14.33 -13.19 2.48
N GLN A 106 14.20 -14.49 2.75
CA GLN A 106 12.89 -15.14 2.89
C GLN A 106 12.07 -14.50 4.00
N THR A 107 12.69 -14.24 5.15
CA THR A 107 12.04 -13.56 6.28
C THR A 107 11.59 -12.14 5.90
N ALA A 108 12.45 -11.37 5.24
CA ALA A 108 12.12 -10.03 4.79
C ALA A 108 10.94 -10.02 3.79
N VAL A 109 10.91 -10.97 2.86
CA VAL A 109 9.80 -11.12 1.90
C VAL A 109 8.50 -11.51 2.63
N GLN A 110 8.54 -12.41 3.59
CA GLN A 110 7.37 -12.80 4.37
C GLN A 110 6.83 -11.62 5.16
N SER A 111 7.70 -10.86 5.84
CA SER A 111 7.29 -9.67 6.57
C SER A 111 6.64 -8.64 5.66
N PHE A 112 7.27 -8.34 4.52
CA PHE A 112 6.70 -7.43 3.53
C PHE A 112 5.33 -7.88 3.02
N ASN A 113 5.16 -9.17 2.74
CA ASN A 113 3.88 -9.72 2.29
C ASN A 113 2.79 -9.59 3.36
N GLN A 114 3.13 -9.80 4.63
CA GLN A 114 2.20 -9.63 5.75
C GLN A 114 1.79 -8.16 5.90
N GLU A 115 2.75 -7.25 5.88
CA GLU A 115 2.49 -5.81 5.95
C GLU A 115 1.64 -5.33 4.77
N ASN A 116 1.90 -5.85 3.58
CA ASN A 116 1.11 -5.53 2.38
C ASN A 116 -0.33 -6.04 2.50
N THR A 117 -0.53 -7.22 3.08
CA THR A 117 -1.88 -7.75 3.34
C THR A 117 -2.64 -6.85 4.30
N VAL A 118 -2.02 -6.45 5.42
CA VAL A 118 -2.62 -5.53 6.39
C VAL A 118 -2.97 -4.19 5.74
N TYR A 119 -2.07 -3.66 4.93
CA TYR A 119 -2.33 -2.43 4.20
C TYR A 119 -3.52 -2.55 3.24
N GLN A 120 -3.60 -3.63 2.47
CA GLN A 120 -4.71 -3.87 1.55
C GLN A 120 -6.05 -4.01 2.29
N GLU A 121 -6.06 -4.71 3.44
CA GLU A 121 -7.25 -4.83 4.28
C GLU A 121 -7.69 -3.48 4.83
N ASP A 122 -6.75 -2.63 5.24
CA ASP A 122 -7.05 -1.28 5.72
C ASP A 122 -7.66 -0.40 4.61
N VAL A 123 -7.09 -0.46 3.41
CA VAL A 123 -7.64 0.24 2.23
C VAL A 123 -9.05 -0.24 1.93
N GLN A 124 -9.29 -1.55 1.89
CA GLN A 124 -10.62 -2.11 1.61
C GLN A 124 -11.63 -1.69 2.66
N ARG A 125 -11.26 -1.75 3.94
CA ARG A 125 -12.13 -1.31 5.04
C ARG A 125 -12.49 0.17 4.92
N LYS A 126 -11.53 1.02 4.60
CA LYS A 126 -11.76 2.45 4.38
C LYS A 126 -12.69 2.71 3.20
N MET A 127 -12.49 1.99 2.10
CA MET A 127 -13.38 2.08 0.93
C MET A 127 -14.81 1.64 1.27
N GLN A 128 -14.99 0.56 2.01
CA GLN A 128 -16.31 0.09 2.45
C GLN A 128 -16.99 1.11 3.36
N ASN A 129 -16.27 1.68 4.31
CA ASN A 129 -16.80 2.72 5.19
C ASN A 129 -17.24 3.96 4.37
N PHE A 130 -16.40 4.39 3.45
CA PHE A 130 -16.73 5.50 2.56
C PHE A 130 -17.99 5.23 1.72
N GLN A 131 -18.11 4.04 1.15
CA GLN A 131 -19.30 3.64 0.41
C GLN A 131 -20.57 3.61 1.29
N LYS A 132 -20.43 3.11 2.51
CA LYS A 132 -21.51 3.11 3.50
C LYS A 132 -21.96 4.53 3.81
N ASP A 133 -21.03 5.41 4.11
CA ASP A 133 -21.32 6.81 4.44
C ASP A 133 -22.02 7.54 3.28
N ILE A 134 -21.58 7.27 2.03
CA ILE A 134 -22.27 7.79 0.84
C ILE A 134 -23.70 7.25 0.76
N GLN A 135 -23.91 5.95 0.99
CA GLN A 135 -25.25 5.36 0.94
C GLN A 135 -26.16 5.96 2.02
N GLU A 136 -25.66 6.15 3.23
CA GLU A 136 -26.40 6.81 4.32
C GLU A 136 -26.74 8.26 3.97
N ALA A 137 -25.82 9.00 3.37
CA ALA A 137 -26.06 10.36 2.89
C ALA A 137 -27.15 10.41 1.82
N MET A 138 -27.13 9.45 0.88
CA MET A 138 -28.16 9.36 -0.17
C MET A 138 -29.54 9.02 0.42
N VAL A 139 -29.64 8.12 1.37
CA VAL A 139 -30.89 7.78 2.07
C VAL A 139 -31.45 8.98 2.80
N LEU A 140 -30.60 9.71 3.56
CA LEU A 140 -31.02 10.94 4.24
C LEU A 140 -31.52 12.00 3.25
N MET A 141 -30.88 12.16 2.11
CA MET A 141 -31.30 13.09 1.07
C MET A 141 -32.69 12.72 0.50
N VAL A 142 -32.96 11.44 0.27
CA VAL A 142 -34.27 10.95 -0.22
C VAL A 142 -35.36 11.19 0.81
N ILE A 143 -35.12 10.86 2.08
CA ILE A 143 -36.06 11.10 3.20
C ILE A 143 -36.38 12.58 3.29
N PHE A 144 -35.40 13.41 3.19
CA PHE A 144 -35.56 14.85 3.28
C PHE A 144 -36.33 15.44 2.11
N TYR A 145 -36.06 14.97 0.90
CA TYR A 145 -36.83 15.36 -0.27
C TYR A 145 -38.32 15.00 -0.12
N ASN A 146 -38.61 13.80 0.39
CA ASN A 146 -39.98 13.35 0.61
C ASN A 146 -40.71 14.17 1.68
N LEU A 147 -40.04 14.51 2.79
CA LEU A 147 -40.59 15.36 3.83
C LEU A 147 -40.91 16.75 3.30
N ASN A 148 -40.00 17.34 2.55
CA ASN A 148 -40.18 18.66 1.96
C ASN A 148 -41.37 18.67 0.96
N LYS A 149 -41.50 17.61 0.16
CA LYS A 149 -42.64 17.46 -0.75
C LYS A 149 -43.97 17.35 0.01
N GLN A 150 -44.03 16.66 1.13
CA GLN A 150 -45.25 16.57 1.97
C GLN A 150 -45.64 17.92 2.58
N GLU A 151 -44.69 18.71 3.01
CA GLU A 151 -44.94 20.06 3.55
C GLU A 151 -45.49 21.00 2.47
N GLN A 152 -44.95 20.96 1.26
CA GLN A 152 -45.47 21.76 0.14
C GLN A 152 -46.91 21.37 -0.22
N VAL A 153 -47.28 20.10 -0.19
CA VAL A 153 -48.65 19.63 -0.45
C VAL A 153 -49.60 20.13 0.63
N LYS A 154 -49.19 20.15 1.90
CA LYS A 154 -50.03 20.68 3.00
C LYS A 154 -50.30 22.18 2.87
N THR A 155 -49.33 22.95 2.40
CA THR A 155 -49.50 24.40 2.16
C THR A 155 -50.38 24.71 0.98
N LEU A 156 -50.51 23.81 0.00
CA LEU A 156 -51.37 24.00 -1.17
C LEU A 156 -52.84 23.63 -0.89
N VAL A 157 -53.18 22.91 0.17
CA VAL A 157 -54.53 22.46 0.54
C VAL A 157 -55.21 23.40 1.49
N VAL A 158 -54.53 24.37 2.03
CA VAL A 158 -55.10 25.44 2.86
C VAL A 158 -55.41 26.65 2.03
#